data_0ec759d3d6979b127cf2cab2826b51f1
#
_entry.id   0ec759d3d6979b127cf2cab2826b51f1
#
_cell.length_a   1.000
_cell.length_b   1.000
_cell.length_c   1.000
_cell.angle_alpha   90.00
_cell.angle_beta   90.00
_cell.angle_gamma   90.00
#
_symmetry.space_group_name_H-M   'P 1'
#
loop_
_entity.id
_entity.type
_entity.pdbx_description
1 polymer ?
#
loop_
_entity_poly.entity_id
_entity_poly.type
_entity_poly.pdbx_seq_one_letter_code
_entity_poly.pdbx_strand_id
1 'polypeptide(L)'
;MAEPWKVAKFGGNCVSRPDMYDRIAKVLTTDPLRKFVVVSAIAGVTDSLVTTVVKPREEKEIDLLIGELRRKHLSLLPKSRGNHDTAVETLDALTTKLERLLYGVAYTEEITPRTKDFVLSFGERMSAQVVAANLRERGVDAVPHEADVIGVMTDDNYGNATALFDETRSRLAPFLERQADAGHSSVITGFFGMSQEGKTATFGRGGSDYSAAVVAYALQLPTIEIWKDVGGFMSADPKIVPEAFSLSALSYDEAAELSYFGAKVLHPRAVQPARAGNASLVLKNIFEPSEVGTRIGPDTVDKTGDVKSISFVRDLATLKVFASGAGSKESLLSEAATALSDAGINVYSAATSQTCIAFLVDSSAVGHAKNVLGRVPSDVLDRIEVLPHASLICFVGEGLGYAHGIAARVFRAVAEKGVNVQLISAGASMVAYTFTVETKDLEPAVRAVHREFFAHRYGAVASGHASVAPHSAT
;
A
#
# COMPACT_ATOMS: atom_id res chain seq x y z
N MET A 1 -3.16 -11.37 -32.65
CA MET A 1 -4.04 -11.36 -31.48
C MET A 1 -4.31 -9.92 -31.14
N ALA A 2 -5.56 -9.53 -30.77
CA ALA A 2 -5.82 -8.19 -30.29
C ALA A 2 -5.01 -7.94 -29.01
N GLU A 3 -4.48 -6.70 -28.82
CA GLU A 3 -3.80 -6.37 -27.57
C GLU A 3 -4.77 -6.51 -26.39
N PRO A 4 -4.32 -7.09 -25.28
CA PRO A 4 -5.20 -7.30 -24.12
C PRO A 4 -5.57 -5.99 -23.45
N TRP A 5 -6.77 -5.95 -22.85
CA TRP A 5 -7.19 -4.81 -22.02
C TRP A 5 -6.22 -4.56 -20.87
N LYS A 6 -6.33 -3.39 -20.24
CA LYS A 6 -5.53 -2.97 -19.09
C LYS A 6 -6.41 -2.51 -17.94
N VAL A 7 -5.93 -2.75 -16.73
CA VAL A 7 -6.47 -2.13 -15.52
C VAL A 7 -5.67 -0.87 -15.23
N ALA A 8 -6.36 0.25 -15.04
CA ALA A 8 -5.77 1.51 -14.60
C ALA A 8 -6.34 1.88 -13.22
N LYS A 9 -5.50 1.93 -12.18
CA LYS A 9 -5.92 2.34 -10.84
C LYS A 9 -5.49 3.77 -10.56
N PHE A 10 -6.40 4.59 -10.05
CA PHE A 10 -6.10 5.96 -9.64
C PHE A 10 -6.19 6.11 -8.12
N GLY A 11 -5.12 6.64 -7.51
CA GLY A 11 -5.04 6.90 -6.06
C GLY A 11 -5.91 8.08 -5.63
N GLY A 12 -6.17 8.21 -4.32
CA GLY A 12 -7.04 9.24 -3.76
C GLY A 12 -6.64 10.67 -4.14
N ASN A 13 -5.34 10.98 -4.21
CA ASN A 13 -4.85 12.29 -4.68
C ASN A 13 -5.15 12.54 -6.16
N CYS A 14 -5.20 11.50 -6.98
CA CYS A 14 -5.54 11.61 -8.41
C CYS A 14 -7.01 11.94 -8.66
N VAL A 15 -7.89 11.73 -7.67
CA VAL A 15 -9.33 11.97 -7.79
C VAL A 15 -9.85 13.10 -6.89
N SER A 16 -8.94 13.92 -6.33
CA SER A 16 -9.26 14.91 -5.29
C SER A 16 -9.46 16.33 -5.81
N ARG A 17 -9.18 16.59 -7.09
CA ARG A 17 -9.27 17.95 -7.67
C ARG A 17 -9.86 17.90 -9.08
N PRO A 18 -10.58 18.96 -9.51
CA PRO A 18 -11.21 18.98 -10.83
C PRO A 18 -10.24 18.83 -12.02
N ASP A 19 -9.02 19.39 -11.93
CA ASP A 19 -7.99 19.32 -12.98
C ASP A 19 -7.46 17.88 -13.20
N MET A 20 -7.60 17.03 -12.20
CA MET A 20 -7.14 15.64 -12.30
C MET A 20 -8.01 14.81 -13.24
N TYR A 21 -9.30 15.14 -13.36
CA TYR A 21 -10.19 14.39 -14.25
C TYR A 21 -9.86 14.59 -15.74
N ASP A 22 -9.31 15.77 -16.12
CA ASP A 22 -8.79 15.98 -17.47
C ASP A 22 -7.59 15.07 -17.76
N ARG A 23 -6.70 14.91 -16.76
CA ARG A 23 -5.55 14.02 -16.86
C ARG A 23 -5.98 12.56 -16.94
N ILE A 24 -6.91 12.13 -16.07
CA ILE A 24 -7.44 10.74 -16.09
C ILE A 24 -8.09 10.46 -17.46
N ALA A 25 -8.97 11.35 -17.94
CA ALA A 25 -9.60 11.17 -19.25
C ALA A 25 -8.57 11.10 -20.38
N LYS A 26 -7.54 11.96 -20.34
CA LYS A 26 -6.43 11.91 -21.32
C LYS A 26 -5.68 10.57 -21.25
N VAL A 27 -5.39 10.06 -20.07
CA VAL A 27 -4.74 8.73 -19.89
C VAL A 27 -5.59 7.64 -20.53
N LEU A 28 -6.92 7.64 -20.29
CA LEU A 28 -7.82 6.62 -20.82
C LEU A 28 -8.02 6.73 -22.34
N THR A 29 -8.15 7.95 -22.87
CA THR A 29 -8.36 8.18 -24.31
C THR A 29 -7.10 7.98 -25.13
N THR A 30 -5.91 8.18 -24.56
CA THR A 30 -4.64 7.93 -25.23
C THR A 30 -4.39 6.44 -25.45
N ASP A 31 -4.92 5.59 -24.56
CA ASP A 31 -4.84 4.14 -24.69
C ASP A 31 -6.20 3.51 -24.43
N PRO A 32 -6.99 3.20 -25.48
CA PRO A 32 -8.36 2.68 -25.35
C PRO A 32 -8.43 1.26 -24.77
N LEU A 33 -7.29 0.60 -24.56
CA LEU A 33 -7.22 -0.69 -23.87
C LEU A 33 -7.42 -0.57 -22.34
N ARG A 34 -7.35 0.64 -21.78
CA ARG A 34 -7.63 0.91 -20.35
C ARG A 34 -9.13 0.93 -20.06
N LYS A 35 -9.77 -0.21 -20.15
CA LYS A 35 -11.23 -0.36 -19.97
C LYS A 35 -11.67 -0.49 -18.51
N PHE A 36 -10.77 -0.90 -17.62
CA PHE A 36 -11.08 -1.15 -16.21
C PHE A 36 -10.36 -0.14 -15.33
N VAL A 37 -11.15 0.74 -14.71
CA VAL A 37 -10.66 1.86 -13.89
C VAL A 37 -10.98 1.57 -12.43
N VAL A 38 -9.97 1.30 -11.61
CA VAL A 38 -10.15 1.11 -10.17
C VAL A 38 -9.84 2.41 -9.44
N VAL A 39 -10.75 2.84 -8.56
CA VAL A 39 -10.61 4.11 -7.84
C VAL A 39 -10.54 3.92 -6.33
N SER A 40 -9.71 4.74 -5.69
CA SER A 40 -9.71 4.92 -4.24
C SER A 40 -10.76 5.96 -3.83
N ALA A 41 -11.08 6.02 -2.54
CA ALA A 41 -11.75 7.17 -1.97
C ALA A 41 -10.98 8.47 -2.27
N ILE A 42 -11.67 9.60 -2.33
CA ILE A 42 -11.05 10.93 -2.40
C ILE A 42 -10.15 11.13 -1.18
N ALA A 43 -8.96 11.72 -1.37
CA ALA A 43 -7.97 11.88 -0.29
C ALA A 43 -8.58 12.48 1.00
N GLY A 44 -8.27 11.84 2.14
CA GLY A 44 -8.75 12.21 3.47
C GLY A 44 -10.16 11.70 3.83
N VAL A 45 -10.93 11.17 2.87
CA VAL A 45 -12.29 10.66 3.16
C VAL A 45 -12.22 9.39 4.02
N THR A 46 -11.37 8.43 3.68
CA THR A 46 -11.19 7.21 4.46
C THR A 46 -10.74 7.52 5.89
N ASP A 47 -9.79 8.46 6.07
CA ASP A 47 -9.30 8.85 7.39
C ASP A 47 -10.42 9.49 8.25
N SER A 48 -11.25 10.33 7.63
CA SER A 48 -12.42 10.93 8.29
C SER A 48 -13.42 9.84 8.75
N LEU A 49 -13.70 8.85 7.90
CA LEU A 49 -14.57 7.73 8.24
C LEU A 49 -13.96 6.86 9.36
N VAL A 50 -12.67 6.51 9.28
CA VAL A 50 -11.96 5.74 10.32
C VAL A 50 -12.05 6.45 11.66
N THR A 51 -11.75 7.76 11.70
CA THR A 51 -11.80 8.54 12.94
C THR A 51 -13.20 8.54 13.56
N THR A 52 -14.24 8.53 12.72
CA THR A 52 -15.63 8.57 13.15
C THR A 52 -16.10 7.25 13.76
N VAL A 53 -15.66 6.12 13.20
CA VAL A 53 -16.08 4.80 13.71
C VAL A 53 -15.29 4.34 14.94
N VAL A 54 -14.16 4.98 15.27
CA VAL A 54 -13.35 4.61 16.46
C VAL A 54 -13.92 5.19 17.75
N LYS A 55 -14.64 6.33 17.70
CA LYS A 55 -15.26 6.95 18.88
C LYS A 55 -16.73 7.23 18.57
N PRO A 56 -17.67 6.79 19.45
CA PRO A 56 -19.07 7.22 19.36
C PRO A 56 -19.12 8.74 19.30
N ARG A 57 -19.90 9.29 18.35
CA ARG A 57 -20.00 10.73 18.12
C ARG A 57 -21.36 11.23 18.49
N GLU A 58 -21.42 12.50 18.91
CA GLU A 58 -22.68 13.20 19.04
C GLU A 58 -23.33 13.41 17.67
N GLU A 59 -24.66 13.48 17.62
CA GLU A 59 -25.43 13.69 16.38
C GLU A 59 -24.92 14.87 15.57
N LYS A 60 -24.61 16.00 16.20
CA LYS A 60 -24.06 17.19 15.55
C LYS A 60 -22.73 16.94 14.82
N GLU A 61 -21.88 16.07 15.37
CA GLU A 61 -20.61 15.71 14.73
C GLU A 61 -20.84 14.83 13.51
N ILE A 62 -21.86 13.97 13.54
CA ILE A 62 -22.29 13.17 12.41
C ILE A 62 -22.83 14.07 11.30
N ASP A 63 -23.74 15.01 11.63
CA ASP A 63 -24.29 15.96 10.67
C ASP A 63 -23.20 16.80 9.98
N LEU A 64 -22.23 17.27 10.75
CA LEU A 64 -21.10 18.02 10.21
C LEU A 64 -20.26 17.17 9.26
N LEU A 65 -19.93 15.95 9.63
CA LEU A 65 -19.18 15.02 8.79
C LEU A 65 -19.94 14.72 7.48
N ILE A 66 -21.22 14.36 7.57
CA ILE A 66 -22.05 14.08 6.38
C ILE A 66 -22.12 15.30 5.48
N GLY A 67 -22.32 16.49 6.05
CA GLY A 67 -22.32 17.75 5.32
C GLY A 67 -20.97 18.04 4.64
N GLU A 68 -19.85 17.73 5.28
CA GLU A 68 -18.51 17.87 4.70
C GLU A 68 -18.26 16.87 3.57
N LEU A 69 -18.57 15.60 3.78
CA LEU A 69 -18.43 14.56 2.77
C LEU A 69 -19.27 14.89 1.53
N ARG A 70 -20.54 15.25 1.73
CA ARG A 70 -21.44 15.65 0.65
C ARG A 70 -20.88 16.85 -0.12
N ARG A 71 -20.52 17.94 0.55
CA ARG A 71 -19.95 19.15 -0.09
C ARG A 71 -18.68 18.83 -0.88
N LYS A 72 -17.78 18.00 -0.31
CA LYS A 72 -16.54 17.61 -0.95
C LYS A 72 -16.78 16.87 -2.26
N HIS A 73 -17.67 15.88 -2.29
CA HIS A 73 -17.96 15.12 -3.50
C HIS A 73 -18.73 15.94 -4.54
N LEU A 74 -19.74 16.74 -4.11
CA LEU A 74 -20.49 17.60 -5.01
C LEU A 74 -19.61 18.67 -5.67
N SER A 75 -18.63 19.22 -4.94
CA SER A 75 -17.71 20.23 -5.49
C SER A 75 -16.84 19.72 -6.62
N LEU A 76 -16.71 18.41 -6.76
CA LEU A 76 -15.92 17.75 -7.79
C LEU A 76 -16.75 17.28 -8.99
N LEU A 77 -18.09 17.36 -8.93
CA LEU A 77 -18.95 16.96 -10.04
C LEU A 77 -18.79 17.88 -11.26
N PRO A 78 -19.01 17.36 -12.49
CA PRO A 78 -19.04 18.19 -13.68
C PRO A 78 -20.23 19.16 -13.64
N LYS A 79 -20.16 20.24 -14.44
CA LYS A 79 -21.17 21.30 -14.42
C LYS A 79 -22.35 21.04 -15.38
N SER A 80 -22.26 20.06 -16.29
CA SER A 80 -23.34 19.75 -17.23
C SER A 80 -24.50 19.06 -16.51
N ARG A 81 -25.74 19.50 -16.79
CA ARG A 81 -26.94 19.07 -16.06
C ARG A 81 -27.13 17.54 -16.03
N GLY A 82 -27.03 16.84 -17.16
CA GLY A 82 -27.38 15.41 -17.23
C GLY A 82 -26.49 14.51 -16.36
N ASN A 83 -25.16 14.63 -16.48
CA ASN A 83 -24.22 13.85 -15.68
C ASN A 83 -24.18 14.30 -14.21
N HIS A 84 -24.42 15.58 -13.96
CA HIS A 84 -24.49 16.16 -12.63
C HIS A 84 -25.68 15.64 -11.84
N ASP A 85 -26.90 15.75 -12.39
CA ASP A 85 -28.13 15.48 -11.66
C ASP A 85 -28.23 14.02 -11.20
N THR A 86 -27.94 13.07 -12.08
CA THR A 86 -27.92 11.63 -11.72
C THR A 86 -26.86 11.34 -10.65
N ALA A 87 -25.68 11.96 -10.73
CA ALA A 87 -24.62 11.76 -9.73
C ALA A 87 -24.99 12.39 -8.38
N VAL A 88 -25.65 13.56 -8.37
CA VAL A 88 -26.16 14.19 -7.15
C VAL A 88 -27.18 13.31 -6.44
N GLU A 89 -28.18 12.79 -7.16
CA GLU A 89 -29.19 11.88 -6.59
C GLU A 89 -28.54 10.64 -5.94
N THR A 90 -27.56 10.05 -6.62
CA THR A 90 -26.86 8.87 -6.09
C THR A 90 -26.00 9.24 -4.87
N LEU A 91 -25.29 10.36 -4.90
CA LEU A 91 -24.50 10.82 -3.76
C LEU A 91 -25.38 11.15 -2.55
N ASP A 92 -26.56 11.74 -2.77
CA ASP A 92 -27.51 12.04 -1.70
C ASP A 92 -28.07 10.76 -1.07
N ALA A 93 -28.36 9.75 -1.87
CA ALA A 93 -28.77 8.43 -1.38
C ALA A 93 -27.68 7.75 -0.55
N LEU A 94 -26.42 7.82 -1.03
CA LEU A 94 -25.27 7.24 -0.31
C LEU A 94 -24.99 7.98 1.01
N THR A 95 -25.00 9.30 1.00
CA THR A 95 -24.77 10.09 2.23
C THR A 95 -25.89 9.89 3.25
N THR A 96 -27.16 9.86 2.83
CA THR A 96 -28.29 9.53 3.70
C THR A 96 -28.17 8.12 4.31
N LYS A 97 -27.74 7.14 3.53
CA LYS A 97 -27.53 5.78 4.04
C LYS A 97 -26.39 5.73 5.06
N LEU A 98 -25.28 6.43 4.79
CA LEU A 98 -24.14 6.53 5.71
C LEU A 98 -24.55 7.22 7.01
N GLU A 99 -25.28 8.33 6.93
CA GLU A 99 -25.80 9.08 8.09
C GLU A 99 -26.61 8.17 9.02
N ARG A 100 -27.59 7.42 8.47
CA ARG A 100 -28.41 6.47 9.25
C ARG A 100 -27.56 5.38 9.91
N LEU A 101 -26.53 4.89 9.25
CA LEU A 101 -25.60 3.91 9.82
C LEU A 101 -24.84 4.50 11.00
N LEU A 102 -24.31 5.72 10.85
CA LEU A 102 -23.55 6.40 11.89
C LEU A 102 -24.42 6.74 13.09
N TYR A 103 -25.67 7.15 12.90
CA TYR A 103 -26.64 7.30 14.01
C TYR A 103 -26.89 5.97 14.73
N GLY A 104 -27.05 4.87 13.96
CA GLY A 104 -27.20 3.55 14.56
C GLY A 104 -26.01 3.17 15.45
N VAL A 105 -24.78 3.42 15.00
CA VAL A 105 -23.57 3.21 15.80
C VAL A 105 -23.51 4.13 17.02
N ALA A 106 -23.91 5.40 16.86
CA ALA A 106 -23.92 6.37 17.97
C ALA A 106 -24.93 5.98 19.07
N TYR A 107 -26.13 5.53 18.70
CA TYR A 107 -27.16 5.12 19.66
C TYR A 107 -26.86 3.78 20.35
N THR A 108 -26.21 2.86 19.65
CA THR A 108 -25.86 1.56 20.26
C THR A 108 -24.53 1.58 21.00
N GLU A 109 -23.70 2.60 20.76
CA GLU A 109 -22.32 2.72 21.24
C GLU A 109 -21.45 1.50 20.87
N GLU A 110 -21.91 0.72 19.90
CA GLU A 110 -21.27 -0.50 19.43
C GLU A 110 -20.97 -0.44 17.95
N ILE A 111 -19.79 -0.92 17.56
CA ILE A 111 -19.43 -1.14 16.17
C ILE A 111 -18.76 -2.51 15.99
N THR A 112 -19.37 -3.34 15.15
CA THR A 112 -18.75 -4.61 14.76
C THR A 112 -17.71 -4.37 13.65
N PRO A 113 -16.70 -5.25 13.49
CA PRO A 113 -15.77 -5.18 12.35
C PRO A 113 -16.50 -5.10 10.99
N ARG A 114 -17.59 -5.85 10.83
CA ARG A 114 -18.45 -5.82 9.63
C ARG A 114 -19.11 -4.47 9.41
N THR A 115 -19.66 -3.85 10.44
CA THR A 115 -20.28 -2.51 10.34
C THR A 115 -19.22 -1.46 9.98
N LYS A 116 -18.03 -1.57 10.58
CA LYS A 116 -16.88 -0.72 10.28
C LYS A 116 -16.51 -0.80 8.81
N ASP A 117 -16.34 -2.00 8.27
CA ASP A 117 -15.99 -2.21 6.85
C ASP A 117 -17.04 -1.62 5.93
N PHE A 118 -18.31 -1.80 6.25
CA PHE A 118 -19.39 -1.22 5.45
C PHE A 118 -19.35 0.31 5.46
N VAL A 119 -19.17 0.95 6.62
CA VAL A 119 -19.02 2.42 6.72
C VAL A 119 -17.79 2.89 5.92
N LEU A 120 -16.65 2.23 6.04
CA LEU A 120 -15.43 2.62 5.33
C LEU A 120 -15.58 2.54 3.81
N SER A 121 -16.39 1.61 3.29
CA SER A 121 -16.62 1.43 1.85
C SER A 121 -17.31 2.63 1.17
N PHE A 122 -17.97 3.51 1.92
CA PHE A 122 -18.67 4.65 1.35
C PHE A 122 -17.73 5.64 0.66
N GLY A 123 -16.47 5.72 1.08
CA GLY A 123 -15.47 6.56 0.42
C GLY A 123 -15.30 6.24 -1.06
N GLU A 124 -15.09 4.97 -1.36
CA GLU A 124 -14.94 4.48 -2.74
C GLU A 124 -16.26 4.47 -3.51
N ARG A 125 -17.38 4.14 -2.85
CA ARG A 125 -18.72 4.19 -3.47
C ARG A 125 -19.04 5.60 -4.00
N MET A 126 -18.81 6.63 -3.18
CA MET A 126 -19.01 8.03 -3.60
C MET A 126 -17.98 8.47 -4.64
N SER A 127 -16.71 8.09 -4.48
CA SER A 127 -15.63 8.43 -5.42
C SER A 127 -15.92 7.88 -6.82
N ALA A 128 -16.37 6.62 -6.94
CA ALA A 128 -16.68 6.00 -8.23
C ALA A 128 -17.75 6.77 -9.00
N GLN A 129 -18.79 7.30 -8.32
CA GLN A 129 -19.82 8.12 -8.94
C GLN A 129 -19.26 9.43 -9.51
N VAL A 130 -18.43 10.12 -8.72
CA VAL A 130 -17.80 11.38 -9.12
C VAL A 130 -16.86 11.16 -10.32
N VAL A 131 -16.03 10.11 -10.28
CA VAL A 131 -15.11 9.79 -11.36
C VAL A 131 -15.86 9.44 -12.64
N ALA A 132 -16.87 8.56 -12.57
CA ALA A 132 -17.65 8.18 -13.74
C ALA A 132 -18.39 9.38 -14.37
N ALA A 133 -19.00 10.26 -13.57
CA ALA A 133 -19.65 11.47 -14.06
C ALA A 133 -18.67 12.40 -14.78
N ASN A 134 -17.48 12.59 -14.21
CA ASN A 134 -16.43 13.41 -14.81
C ASN A 134 -15.84 12.82 -16.10
N LEU A 135 -15.73 11.50 -16.18
CA LEU A 135 -15.26 10.81 -17.39
C LEU A 135 -16.26 10.90 -18.52
N ARG A 136 -17.58 10.73 -18.23
CA ARG A 136 -18.66 10.92 -19.22
C ARG A 136 -18.69 12.34 -19.77
N GLU A 137 -18.48 13.35 -18.93
CA GLU A 137 -18.37 14.76 -19.36
C GLU A 137 -17.25 14.98 -20.38
N ARG A 138 -16.21 14.12 -20.33
CA ARG A 138 -15.03 14.17 -21.20
C ARG A 138 -15.06 13.16 -22.34
N GLY A 139 -16.24 12.60 -22.62
CA GLY A 139 -16.46 11.70 -23.76
C GLY A 139 -16.01 10.26 -23.54
N VAL A 140 -15.69 9.86 -22.31
CA VAL A 140 -15.43 8.46 -21.97
C VAL A 140 -16.73 7.84 -21.47
N ASP A 141 -17.21 6.79 -22.13
CA ASP A 141 -18.42 6.07 -21.72
C ASP A 141 -18.16 5.24 -20.46
N ALA A 142 -18.22 5.89 -19.31
CA ALA A 142 -17.83 5.36 -18.02
C ALA A 142 -19.04 4.96 -17.17
N VAL A 143 -19.05 3.73 -16.66
CA VAL A 143 -20.12 3.17 -15.81
C VAL A 143 -19.54 2.84 -14.44
N PRO A 144 -20.10 3.39 -13.33
CA PRO A 144 -19.62 3.09 -11.98
C PRO A 144 -20.17 1.73 -11.50
N HIS A 145 -19.31 0.94 -10.86
CA HIS A 145 -19.63 -0.36 -10.32
C HIS A 145 -19.09 -0.53 -8.90
N GLU A 146 -19.90 -1.11 -8.03
CA GLU A 146 -19.51 -1.48 -6.68
C GLU A 146 -18.90 -2.89 -6.68
N ALA A 147 -17.69 -3.05 -6.18
CA ALA A 147 -16.91 -4.28 -6.25
C ALA A 147 -17.62 -5.48 -5.60
N ASP A 148 -18.27 -5.26 -4.46
CA ASP A 148 -19.05 -6.28 -3.76
C ASP A 148 -20.34 -6.69 -4.49
N VAL A 149 -20.86 -5.84 -5.39
CA VAL A 149 -22.04 -6.16 -6.21
C VAL A 149 -21.65 -6.92 -7.48
N ILE A 150 -20.54 -6.55 -8.10
CA ILE A 150 -20.13 -7.14 -9.39
C ILE A 150 -19.32 -8.43 -9.26
N GLY A 151 -19.03 -8.89 -8.04
CA GLY A 151 -18.47 -10.22 -7.79
C GLY A 151 -17.00 -10.28 -7.39
N VAL A 152 -16.43 -9.23 -6.82
CA VAL A 152 -15.16 -9.32 -6.09
C VAL A 152 -15.43 -10.04 -4.76
N MET A 153 -15.04 -11.32 -4.66
CA MET A 153 -15.30 -12.17 -3.50
C MET A 153 -14.14 -12.16 -2.51
N THR A 154 -14.44 -12.21 -1.21
CA THR A 154 -13.46 -12.22 -0.12
C THR A 154 -13.79 -13.28 0.91
N ASP A 155 -12.79 -13.61 1.75
CA ASP A 155 -13.04 -14.27 3.04
C ASP A 155 -13.81 -13.34 4.00
N ASP A 156 -14.17 -13.86 5.19
CA ASP A 156 -14.93 -13.14 6.21
C ASP A 156 -14.02 -12.43 7.24
N ASN A 157 -12.74 -12.21 6.93
CA ASN A 157 -11.80 -11.52 7.79
C ASN A 157 -11.95 -10.00 7.67
N TYR A 158 -12.98 -9.45 8.30
CA TYR A 158 -13.32 -8.03 8.23
C TYR A 158 -12.16 -7.12 8.68
N GLY A 159 -11.91 -6.06 7.95
CA GLY A 159 -10.83 -5.10 8.14
C GLY A 159 -9.49 -5.50 7.50
N ASN A 160 -9.31 -6.78 7.14
CA ASN A 160 -8.10 -7.29 6.48
C ASN A 160 -8.42 -8.51 5.60
N ALA A 161 -9.53 -8.44 4.85
CA ALA A 161 -10.02 -9.53 4.02
C ALA A 161 -9.02 -9.91 2.90
N THR A 162 -9.10 -11.15 2.45
CA THR A 162 -8.32 -11.67 1.32
C THR A 162 -9.27 -12.06 0.20
N ALA A 163 -8.95 -11.70 -1.04
CA ALA A 163 -9.77 -12.05 -2.20
C ALA A 163 -9.74 -13.56 -2.46
N LEU A 164 -10.92 -14.13 -2.70
CA LEU A 164 -11.10 -15.50 -3.14
C LEU A 164 -10.97 -15.53 -4.67
N PHE A 165 -9.78 -15.83 -5.16
CA PHE A 165 -9.38 -15.61 -6.55
C PHE A 165 -10.26 -16.33 -7.56
N ASP A 166 -10.53 -17.63 -7.37
CA ASP A 166 -11.31 -18.43 -8.33
C ASP A 166 -12.78 -18.05 -8.33
N GLU A 167 -13.35 -17.77 -7.15
CA GLU A 167 -14.71 -17.28 -7.02
C GLU A 167 -14.87 -15.89 -7.66
N THR A 168 -13.90 -14.99 -7.40
CA THR A 168 -13.87 -13.67 -8.03
C THR A 168 -13.79 -13.80 -9.55
N ARG A 169 -12.89 -14.64 -10.08
CA ARG A 169 -12.79 -14.85 -11.53
C ARG A 169 -14.10 -15.32 -12.14
N SER A 170 -14.74 -16.30 -11.53
CA SER A 170 -15.97 -16.90 -12.07
C SER A 170 -17.14 -15.91 -12.13
N ARG A 171 -17.20 -14.93 -11.23
CA ARG A 171 -18.27 -13.93 -11.15
C ARG A 171 -17.93 -12.63 -11.88
N LEU A 172 -16.75 -12.10 -11.63
CA LEU A 172 -16.33 -10.78 -12.09
C LEU A 172 -15.97 -10.76 -13.57
N ALA A 173 -15.21 -11.75 -14.07
CA ALA A 173 -14.72 -11.73 -15.44
C ALA A 173 -15.85 -11.67 -16.47
N PRO A 174 -16.89 -12.54 -16.44
CA PRO A 174 -17.98 -12.47 -17.42
C PRO A 174 -18.78 -11.17 -17.36
N PHE A 175 -18.82 -10.52 -16.19
CA PHE A 175 -19.48 -9.23 -16.04
C PHE A 175 -18.68 -8.12 -16.74
N LEU A 176 -17.38 -8.01 -16.43
CA LEU A 176 -16.52 -6.94 -16.95
C LEU A 176 -16.25 -7.10 -18.45
N GLU A 177 -16.12 -8.32 -18.95
CA GLU A 177 -15.98 -8.60 -20.39
C GLU A 177 -17.20 -8.09 -21.16
N ARG A 178 -18.42 -8.37 -20.70
CA ARG A 178 -19.65 -7.83 -21.33
C ARG A 178 -19.69 -6.31 -21.32
N GLN A 179 -19.21 -5.64 -20.25
CA GLN A 179 -19.13 -4.17 -20.20
C GLN A 179 -18.13 -3.64 -21.25
N ALA A 180 -16.96 -4.26 -21.33
CA ALA A 180 -15.93 -3.86 -22.29
C ALA A 180 -16.35 -4.10 -23.75
N ASP A 181 -17.01 -5.22 -24.05
CA ASP A 181 -17.54 -5.56 -25.37
C ASP A 181 -18.67 -4.60 -25.79
N ALA A 182 -19.47 -4.11 -24.83
CA ALA A 182 -20.45 -3.05 -25.04
C ALA A 182 -19.83 -1.65 -25.27
N GLY A 183 -18.51 -1.52 -25.16
CA GLY A 183 -17.79 -0.26 -25.34
C GLY A 183 -17.59 0.55 -24.05
N HIS A 184 -18.16 0.12 -22.93
CA HIS A 184 -18.09 0.85 -21.66
C HIS A 184 -16.72 0.74 -21.00
N SER A 185 -16.33 1.81 -20.30
CA SER A 185 -15.23 1.80 -19.34
C SER A 185 -15.79 1.61 -17.94
N SER A 186 -15.44 0.52 -17.27
CA SER A 186 -15.94 0.22 -15.92
C SER A 186 -15.14 0.99 -14.87
N VAL A 187 -15.80 1.85 -14.09
CA VAL A 187 -15.22 2.53 -12.92
C VAL A 187 -15.57 1.73 -11.67
N ILE A 188 -14.61 0.98 -11.16
CA ILE A 188 -14.80 -0.03 -10.12
C ILE A 188 -14.33 0.54 -8.78
N THR A 189 -15.12 0.40 -7.74
CA THR A 189 -14.68 0.73 -6.38
C THR A 189 -13.52 -0.17 -5.98
N GLY A 190 -12.42 0.42 -5.53
CA GLY A 190 -11.34 -0.32 -4.88
C GLY A 190 -11.64 -0.64 -3.42
N PHE A 191 -10.67 -1.18 -2.68
CA PHE A 191 -10.62 -1.30 -1.23
C PHE A 191 -11.48 -2.41 -0.60
N PHE A 192 -12.55 -2.90 -1.21
CA PHE A 192 -13.45 -3.89 -0.63
C PHE A 192 -14.00 -4.89 -1.66
N GLY A 193 -14.60 -5.96 -1.16
CA GLY A 193 -15.37 -6.95 -1.91
C GLY A 193 -16.52 -7.50 -1.07
N MET A 194 -17.11 -8.58 -1.52
CA MET A 194 -18.22 -9.28 -0.87
C MET A 194 -17.70 -10.51 -0.13
N SER A 195 -17.89 -10.59 1.17
CA SER A 195 -17.59 -11.74 1.99
C SER A 195 -18.47 -12.93 1.65
N GLN A 196 -18.11 -14.13 2.09
CA GLN A 196 -18.90 -15.34 1.90
C GLN A 196 -20.30 -15.24 2.55
N GLU A 197 -20.43 -14.45 3.61
CA GLU A 197 -21.71 -14.11 4.25
C GLU A 197 -22.56 -13.10 3.44
N GLY A 198 -22.11 -12.64 2.27
CA GLY A 198 -22.81 -11.63 1.47
C GLY A 198 -22.76 -10.22 2.07
N LYS A 199 -21.68 -9.89 2.77
CA LYS A 199 -21.45 -8.56 3.39
C LYS A 199 -20.21 -7.90 2.79
N THR A 200 -20.16 -6.58 2.86
CA THR A 200 -18.97 -5.82 2.45
C THR A 200 -17.82 -6.10 3.42
N ALA A 201 -16.66 -6.51 2.91
CA ALA A 201 -15.42 -6.70 3.67
C ALA A 201 -14.28 -5.94 3.01
N THR A 202 -13.49 -5.21 3.83
CA THR A 202 -12.40 -4.36 3.33
C THR A 202 -11.07 -5.10 3.33
N PHE A 203 -10.23 -4.78 2.34
CA PHE A 203 -8.89 -5.35 2.22
C PHE A 203 -7.85 -4.70 3.15
N GLY A 204 -8.25 -3.72 3.94
CA GLY A 204 -7.34 -2.98 4.80
C GLY A 204 -6.43 -2.01 4.01
N ARG A 205 -5.29 -1.63 4.62
CA ARG A 205 -4.37 -0.68 4.00
C ARG A 205 -3.92 -1.14 2.61
N GLY A 206 -3.85 -0.19 1.66
CA GLY A 206 -3.49 -0.48 0.26
C GLY A 206 -4.54 -1.26 -0.53
N GLY A 207 -5.74 -1.44 0.04
CA GLY A 207 -6.80 -2.26 -0.54
C GLY A 207 -7.19 -1.89 -1.97
N SER A 208 -7.10 -0.62 -2.38
CA SER A 208 -7.43 -0.25 -3.76
C SER A 208 -6.35 -0.68 -4.77
N ASP A 209 -5.05 -0.67 -4.40
CA ASP A 209 -3.97 -1.23 -5.22
C ASP A 209 -4.14 -2.74 -5.34
N TYR A 210 -4.51 -3.40 -4.22
CA TYR A 210 -4.85 -4.83 -4.18
C TYR A 210 -6.06 -5.15 -5.06
N SER A 211 -7.14 -4.36 -4.98
CA SER A 211 -8.34 -4.54 -5.82
C SER A 211 -8.00 -4.50 -7.32
N ALA A 212 -7.15 -3.57 -7.75
CA ALA A 212 -6.72 -3.49 -9.14
C ALA A 212 -5.99 -4.77 -9.60
N ALA A 213 -5.13 -5.31 -8.74
CA ALA A 213 -4.44 -6.57 -9.03
C ALA A 213 -5.40 -7.78 -9.03
N VAL A 214 -6.41 -7.79 -8.16
CA VAL A 214 -7.48 -8.81 -8.15
C VAL A 214 -8.32 -8.75 -9.43
N VAL A 215 -8.70 -7.55 -9.90
CA VAL A 215 -9.42 -7.37 -11.17
C VAL A 215 -8.58 -7.89 -12.35
N ALA A 216 -7.30 -7.55 -12.40
CA ALA A 216 -6.40 -8.03 -13.44
C ALA A 216 -6.22 -9.56 -13.39
N TYR A 217 -6.10 -10.13 -12.20
CA TYR A 217 -6.06 -11.59 -12.02
C TYR A 217 -7.33 -12.26 -12.57
N ALA A 218 -8.50 -11.74 -12.22
CA ALA A 218 -9.79 -12.30 -12.67
C ALA A 218 -9.90 -12.31 -14.20
N LEU A 219 -9.48 -11.24 -14.85
CA LEU A 219 -9.50 -11.06 -16.30
C LEU A 219 -8.26 -11.61 -17.03
N GLN A 220 -7.31 -12.20 -16.31
CA GLN A 220 -6.02 -12.69 -16.85
C GLN A 220 -5.24 -11.63 -17.65
N LEU A 221 -5.27 -10.39 -17.18
CA LEU A 221 -4.62 -9.27 -17.85
C LEU A 221 -3.12 -9.20 -17.49
N PRO A 222 -2.23 -9.00 -18.46
CA PRO A 222 -0.79 -9.01 -18.24
C PRO A 222 -0.26 -7.71 -17.60
N THR A 223 -1.06 -6.65 -17.53
CA THR A 223 -0.59 -5.33 -17.08
C THR A 223 -1.60 -4.63 -16.20
N ILE A 224 -1.10 -4.11 -15.06
CA ILE A 224 -1.82 -3.31 -14.09
C ILE A 224 -1.10 -1.97 -13.96
N GLU A 225 -1.73 -0.88 -14.34
CA GLU A 225 -1.17 0.46 -14.17
C GLU A 225 -1.67 1.08 -12.86
N ILE A 226 -0.75 1.49 -12.00
CA ILE A 226 -1.04 2.18 -10.74
C ILE A 226 -0.62 3.64 -10.90
N TRP A 227 -1.59 4.51 -11.08
CA TRP A 227 -1.40 5.94 -11.27
C TRP A 227 -1.43 6.67 -9.93
N LYS A 228 -0.36 7.40 -9.66
CA LYS A 228 -0.16 8.19 -8.43
C LYS A 228 0.37 9.58 -8.76
N ASP A 229 0.56 10.38 -7.74
CA ASP A 229 1.19 11.71 -7.78
C ASP A 229 2.73 11.65 -7.68
N VAL A 230 3.29 10.44 -7.69
CA VAL A 230 4.74 10.18 -7.63
C VAL A 230 5.16 9.20 -8.73
N GLY A 231 6.43 9.28 -9.17
CA GLY A 231 6.92 8.60 -10.37
C GLY A 231 7.35 7.13 -10.19
N GLY A 232 6.99 6.46 -9.10
CA GLY A 232 7.41 5.09 -8.85
C GLY A 232 8.42 4.96 -7.73
N PHE A 233 9.16 3.84 -7.71
CA PHE A 233 10.22 3.61 -6.72
C PHE A 233 11.49 4.37 -7.06
N MET A 234 12.20 4.80 -6.03
CA MET A 234 13.47 5.51 -6.15
C MET A 234 14.59 4.76 -5.44
N SER A 235 15.84 5.06 -5.79
CA SER A 235 17.04 4.47 -5.17
C SER A 235 17.17 4.83 -3.67
N ALA A 236 16.56 5.93 -3.22
CA ALA A 236 16.38 6.35 -1.82
C ALA A 236 15.28 7.42 -1.75
N ASP A 237 14.90 7.83 -0.54
CA ASP A 237 14.01 8.98 -0.35
C ASP A 237 14.73 10.27 -0.79
N PRO A 238 14.22 11.01 -1.80
CA PRO A 238 14.85 12.24 -2.30
C PRO A 238 14.93 13.37 -1.27
N LYS A 239 14.13 13.32 -0.20
CA LYS A 239 14.21 14.25 0.92
C LYS A 239 15.49 14.06 1.74
N ILE A 240 16.05 12.85 1.78
CA ILE A 240 17.31 12.53 2.45
C ILE A 240 18.48 12.55 1.47
N VAL A 241 18.28 11.99 0.29
CA VAL A 241 19.28 11.86 -0.78
C VAL A 241 18.78 12.60 -2.00
N PRO A 242 19.12 13.89 -2.20
CA PRO A 242 18.67 14.67 -3.37
C PRO A 242 19.06 14.06 -4.71
N GLU A 243 20.14 13.27 -4.75
CA GLU A 243 20.66 12.57 -5.93
C GLU A 243 19.95 11.24 -6.22
N ALA A 244 18.92 10.90 -5.44
CA ALA A 244 18.13 9.69 -5.67
C ALA A 244 17.51 9.72 -7.06
N PHE A 245 17.48 8.58 -7.72
CA PHE A 245 16.98 8.41 -9.09
C PHE A 245 15.85 7.37 -9.12
N SER A 246 14.99 7.46 -10.13
CA SER A 246 13.88 6.53 -10.34
C SER A 246 14.38 5.16 -10.79
N LEU A 247 13.77 4.11 -10.27
CA LEU A 247 14.02 2.73 -10.66
C LEU A 247 13.07 2.33 -11.79
N SER A 248 13.61 1.89 -12.90
CA SER A 248 12.79 1.45 -14.05
C SER A 248 12.14 0.08 -13.84
N ALA A 249 12.79 -0.79 -13.06
CA ALA A 249 12.35 -2.18 -12.89
C ALA A 249 12.69 -2.73 -11.50
N LEU A 250 11.75 -3.51 -10.95
CA LEU A 250 11.89 -4.27 -9.71
C LEU A 250 11.27 -5.66 -9.87
N SER A 251 11.83 -6.66 -9.19
CA SER A 251 11.14 -7.94 -9.00
C SER A 251 9.95 -7.78 -8.03
N TYR A 252 9.07 -8.75 -7.99
CA TYR A 252 7.97 -8.76 -7.02
C TYR A 252 8.48 -8.75 -5.57
N ASP A 253 9.57 -9.49 -5.29
CA ASP A 253 10.14 -9.58 -3.95
C ASP A 253 10.79 -8.26 -3.54
N GLU A 254 11.57 -7.63 -4.43
CA GLU A 254 12.14 -6.30 -4.20
C GLU A 254 11.06 -5.26 -3.89
N ALA A 255 9.98 -5.22 -4.69
CA ALA A 255 8.89 -4.29 -4.50
C ALA A 255 8.11 -4.52 -3.20
N ALA A 256 7.91 -5.79 -2.82
CA ALA A 256 7.27 -6.14 -1.55
C ALA A 256 8.09 -5.68 -0.34
N GLU A 257 9.40 -5.96 -0.34
CA GLU A 257 10.31 -5.56 0.74
C GLU A 257 10.41 -4.04 0.85
N LEU A 258 10.64 -3.32 -0.26
CA LEU A 258 10.69 -1.87 -0.25
C LEU A 258 9.39 -1.25 0.28
N SER A 259 8.26 -1.80 -0.12
CA SER A 259 6.94 -1.33 0.31
C SER A 259 6.69 -1.58 1.79
N TYR A 260 7.12 -2.73 2.31
CA TYR A 260 6.99 -3.08 3.72
C TYR A 260 7.91 -2.23 4.60
N PHE A 261 9.13 -1.97 4.15
CA PHE A 261 10.13 -1.21 4.88
C PHE A 261 10.21 0.28 4.50
N GLY A 262 9.07 0.90 4.20
CA GLY A 262 8.93 2.35 4.23
C GLY A 262 8.78 3.08 2.90
N ALA A 263 8.97 2.43 1.76
CA ALA A 263 8.68 3.04 0.48
C ALA A 263 7.14 3.07 0.26
N LYS A 264 6.51 4.21 0.57
CA LYS A 264 5.05 4.38 0.55
C LYS A 264 4.45 4.47 -0.87
N VAL A 265 5.10 3.87 -1.86
CA VAL A 265 4.69 3.97 -3.27
C VAL A 265 3.66 2.91 -3.65
N LEU A 266 3.77 1.70 -3.12
CA LEU A 266 2.86 0.58 -3.36
C LEU A 266 2.58 -0.11 -2.01
N HIS A 267 1.43 -0.75 -1.88
CA HIS A 267 1.21 -1.62 -0.72
C HIS A 267 1.66 -3.06 -1.05
N PRO A 268 2.42 -3.74 -0.15
CA PRO A 268 2.98 -5.09 -0.44
C PRO A 268 1.94 -6.11 -0.87
N ARG A 269 0.72 -6.05 -0.33
CA ARG A 269 -0.37 -6.97 -0.67
C ARG A 269 -0.77 -6.97 -2.14
N ALA A 270 -0.59 -5.84 -2.85
CA ALA A 270 -0.92 -5.75 -4.28
C ALA A 270 -0.02 -6.65 -5.16
N VAL A 271 1.15 -7.01 -4.66
CA VAL A 271 2.09 -7.89 -5.35
C VAL A 271 1.57 -9.33 -5.45
N GLN A 272 0.84 -9.82 -4.43
CA GLN A 272 0.37 -11.20 -4.39
C GLN A 272 -0.57 -11.56 -5.56
N PRO A 273 -1.68 -10.84 -5.83
CA PRO A 273 -2.55 -11.16 -6.96
C PRO A 273 -1.85 -10.96 -8.31
N ALA A 274 -0.98 -9.94 -8.42
CA ALA A 274 -0.20 -9.70 -9.63
C ALA A 274 0.73 -10.87 -9.93
N ARG A 275 1.45 -11.38 -8.93
CA ARG A 275 2.30 -12.57 -9.04
C ARG A 275 1.49 -13.82 -9.41
N ALA A 276 0.35 -14.03 -8.74
CA ALA A 276 -0.54 -15.17 -9.02
C ALA A 276 -1.07 -15.17 -10.45
N GLY A 277 -1.34 -13.98 -11.01
CA GLY A 277 -1.77 -13.78 -12.40
C GLY A 277 -0.64 -13.61 -13.40
N ASN A 278 0.62 -13.68 -12.98
CA ASN A 278 1.81 -13.37 -13.79
C ASN A 278 1.73 -12.00 -14.49
N ALA A 279 1.14 -11.01 -13.83
CA ALA A 279 0.87 -9.68 -14.36
C ALA A 279 1.86 -8.65 -13.86
N SER A 280 2.41 -7.82 -14.75
CA SER A 280 3.29 -6.71 -14.35
C SER A 280 2.49 -5.57 -13.74
N LEU A 281 2.96 -5.05 -12.60
CA LEU A 281 2.51 -3.77 -12.04
C LEU A 281 3.38 -2.65 -12.62
N VAL A 282 2.77 -1.58 -13.12
CA VAL A 282 3.49 -0.41 -13.63
C VAL A 282 3.05 0.82 -12.84
N LEU A 283 3.95 1.36 -12.05
CA LEU A 283 3.72 2.58 -11.28
C LEU A 283 3.97 3.79 -12.16
N LYS A 284 2.99 4.68 -12.28
CA LYS A 284 3.05 5.83 -13.19
C LYS A 284 2.67 7.13 -12.49
N ASN A 285 3.31 8.22 -12.91
CA ASN A 285 2.99 9.56 -12.45
C ASN A 285 1.88 10.17 -13.32
N ILE A 286 0.77 10.58 -12.70
CA ILE A 286 -0.36 11.22 -13.41
C ILE A 286 0.02 12.60 -13.98
N PHE A 287 1.04 13.26 -13.41
CA PHE A 287 1.55 14.54 -13.90
C PHE A 287 2.49 14.39 -15.10
N GLU A 288 3.13 13.21 -15.24
CA GLU A 288 4.12 12.91 -16.27
C GLU A 288 3.77 11.58 -16.95
N PRO A 289 2.62 11.49 -17.65
CA PRO A 289 2.08 10.23 -18.17
C PRO A 289 2.95 9.58 -19.26
N SER A 290 3.85 10.36 -19.88
CA SER A 290 4.84 9.87 -20.86
C SER A 290 6.01 9.13 -20.22
N GLU A 291 6.29 9.36 -18.94
CA GLU A 291 7.32 8.64 -18.20
C GLU A 291 6.98 7.15 -18.09
N VAL A 292 8.01 6.31 -18.22
CA VAL A 292 7.85 4.84 -18.15
C VAL A 292 7.39 4.42 -16.75
N GLY A 293 7.90 5.10 -15.72
CA GLY A 293 7.66 4.74 -14.32
C GLY A 293 8.44 3.50 -13.87
N THR A 294 8.00 2.83 -12.81
CA THR A 294 8.61 1.59 -12.32
C THR A 294 7.78 0.39 -12.71
N ARG A 295 8.36 -0.55 -13.46
CA ARG A 295 7.77 -1.85 -13.77
C ARG A 295 8.15 -2.88 -12.71
N ILE A 296 7.15 -3.61 -12.19
CA ILE A 296 7.33 -4.70 -11.23
C ILE A 296 6.78 -5.97 -11.88
N GLY A 297 7.59 -7.00 -11.99
CA GLY A 297 7.14 -8.21 -12.67
C GLY A 297 8.19 -9.34 -12.69
N PRO A 298 7.84 -10.48 -13.30
CA PRO A 298 8.72 -11.65 -13.34
C PRO A 298 9.95 -11.44 -14.23
N ASP A 299 9.82 -10.64 -15.30
CA ASP A 299 10.87 -10.41 -16.30
C ASP A 299 11.91 -9.38 -15.84
N THR A 300 11.77 -8.84 -14.63
CA THR A 300 12.63 -7.77 -14.09
C THR A 300 13.70 -8.29 -13.15
N VAL A 301 13.88 -9.62 -13.08
CA VAL A 301 14.84 -10.27 -12.18
C VAL A 301 16.25 -10.11 -12.71
N ASP A 302 16.99 -9.18 -12.12
CA ASP A 302 18.43 -8.99 -12.34
C ASP A 302 19.21 -9.52 -11.13
N LYS A 303 19.88 -10.66 -11.29
CA LYS A 303 20.61 -11.37 -10.23
C LYS A 303 22.05 -10.89 -10.07
N THR A 304 22.36 -9.66 -10.38
CA THR A 304 23.72 -9.12 -10.24
C THR A 304 24.20 -9.05 -8.80
N GLY A 305 23.30 -9.10 -7.83
CA GLY A 305 23.61 -8.94 -6.42
C GLY A 305 23.90 -7.48 -6.03
N ASP A 306 23.51 -6.52 -6.86
CA ASP A 306 23.70 -5.11 -6.59
C ASP A 306 22.54 -4.53 -5.76
N VAL A 307 22.85 -3.56 -4.90
CA VAL A 307 21.85 -2.77 -4.20
C VAL A 307 21.13 -1.87 -5.21
N LYS A 308 19.79 -1.91 -5.25
CA LYS A 308 18.96 -1.06 -6.11
C LYS A 308 18.34 0.11 -5.36
N SER A 309 17.97 -0.10 -4.10
CA SER A 309 17.27 0.91 -3.30
C SER A 309 17.56 0.79 -1.82
N ILE A 310 17.41 1.92 -1.13
CA ILE A 310 17.50 2.02 0.33
C ILE A 310 16.23 2.69 0.83
N SER A 311 15.46 1.97 1.64
CA SER A 311 14.28 2.45 2.33
C SER A 311 14.50 2.46 3.84
N PHE A 312 13.58 3.07 4.59
CA PHE A 312 13.68 3.13 6.04
C PHE A 312 12.31 3.28 6.69
N VAL A 313 12.23 2.86 7.94
CA VAL A 313 11.09 3.12 8.83
C VAL A 313 11.58 3.89 10.04
N ARG A 314 10.92 5.00 10.36
CA ARG A 314 11.19 5.85 11.53
C ARG A 314 10.26 5.48 12.69
N ASP A 315 10.52 6.10 13.83
CA ASP A 315 9.64 6.07 15.01
C ASP A 315 9.37 4.66 15.54
N LEU A 316 10.42 3.86 15.59
CA LEU A 316 10.41 2.51 16.12
C LEU A 316 11.04 2.46 17.53
N ALA A 317 10.72 1.37 18.23
CA ALA A 317 11.36 1.00 19.49
C ALA A 317 11.68 -0.50 19.50
N THR A 318 12.78 -0.87 20.14
CA THR A 318 13.13 -2.27 20.37
C THR A 318 12.66 -2.70 21.76
N LEU A 319 11.80 -3.70 21.81
CA LEU A 319 11.37 -4.36 23.05
C LEU A 319 12.26 -5.58 23.27
N LYS A 320 13.09 -5.55 24.31
CA LYS A 320 13.88 -6.70 24.74
C LYS A 320 13.11 -7.46 25.81
N VAL A 321 12.71 -8.66 25.49
CA VAL A 321 11.92 -9.56 26.35
C VAL A 321 12.84 -10.65 26.86
N PHE A 322 13.01 -10.75 28.17
CA PHE A 322 13.95 -11.67 28.80
C PHE A 322 13.24 -12.91 29.35
N ALA A 323 13.83 -14.07 29.10
CA ALA A 323 13.33 -15.34 29.62
C ALA A 323 13.66 -15.53 31.10
N SER A 324 12.75 -16.14 31.88
CA SER A 324 12.91 -16.38 33.32
C SER A 324 13.95 -17.46 33.65
N GLY A 325 14.36 -18.30 32.70
CA GLY A 325 15.34 -19.36 32.96
C GLY A 325 15.87 -20.04 31.70
N ALA A 326 16.87 -20.88 31.89
CA ALA A 326 17.40 -21.69 30.81
C ALA A 326 16.35 -22.71 30.36
N GLY A 327 16.00 -22.70 29.05
CA GLY A 327 15.01 -23.60 28.45
C GLY A 327 13.61 -22.99 28.25
N SER A 328 13.34 -21.75 28.72
CA SER A 328 12.07 -21.07 28.51
C SER A 328 12.03 -20.19 27.25
N LYS A 329 13.09 -20.17 26.45
CA LYS A 329 13.20 -19.33 25.27
C LYS A 329 12.19 -19.65 24.17
N GLU A 330 11.98 -20.93 23.89
CA GLU A 330 11.03 -21.39 22.86
C GLU A 330 9.59 -21.02 23.25
N SER A 331 9.22 -21.22 24.51
CA SER A 331 7.93 -20.82 25.05
C SER A 331 7.79 -19.30 25.00
N LEU A 332 8.82 -18.54 25.41
CA LEU A 332 8.81 -17.09 25.36
C LEU A 332 8.61 -16.55 23.95
N LEU A 333 9.28 -17.13 22.93
CA LEU A 333 9.09 -16.72 21.54
C LEU A 333 7.65 -16.94 21.07
N SER A 334 7.10 -18.12 21.34
CA SER A 334 5.73 -18.47 20.97
C SER A 334 4.71 -17.56 21.65
N GLU A 335 4.77 -17.42 22.96
CA GLU A 335 3.81 -16.64 23.71
C GLU A 335 3.90 -15.14 23.45
N ALA A 336 5.11 -14.58 23.40
CA ALA A 336 5.29 -13.17 23.11
C ALA A 336 4.86 -12.81 21.67
N ALA A 337 5.19 -13.64 20.68
CA ALA A 337 4.76 -13.43 19.31
C ALA A 337 3.24 -13.54 19.16
N THR A 338 2.61 -14.52 19.81
CA THR A 338 1.15 -14.67 19.83
C THR A 338 0.49 -13.47 20.49
N ALA A 339 0.95 -13.04 21.66
CA ALA A 339 0.40 -11.89 22.38
C ALA A 339 0.47 -10.59 21.56
N LEU A 340 1.59 -10.34 20.86
CA LEU A 340 1.74 -9.19 19.98
C LEU A 340 0.82 -9.29 18.76
N SER A 341 0.73 -10.48 18.15
CA SER A 341 -0.13 -10.73 16.98
C SER A 341 -1.61 -10.55 17.29
N ASP A 342 -2.10 -11.14 18.39
CA ASP A 342 -3.50 -11.05 18.82
C ASP A 342 -3.91 -9.61 19.17
N ALA A 343 -2.93 -8.82 19.63
CA ALA A 343 -3.11 -7.39 19.87
C ALA A 343 -3.00 -6.52 18.61
N GLY A 344 -2.78 -7.11 17.43
CA GLY A 344 -2.62 -6.38 16.17
C GLY A 344 -1.35 -5.51 16.12
N ILE A 345 -0.33 -5.84 16.91
CA ILE A 345 0.92 -5.09 16.95
C ILE A 345 1.85 -5.60 15.85
N ASN A 346 2.22 -4.70 14.92
CA ASN A 346 3.16 -5.04 13.86
C ASN A 346 4.58 -5.20 14.39
N VAL A 347 5.24 -6.31 14.05
CA VAL A 347 6.63 -6.61 14.37
C VAL A 347 7.47 -6.51 13.09
N TYR A 348 8.29 -5.47 12.96
CA TYR A 348 9.15 -5.25 11.79
C TYR A 348 10.33 -6.21 11.71
N SER A 349 10.87 -6.61 12.86
CA SER A 349 11.99 -7.55 12.96
C SER A 349 12.00 -8.20 14.34
N ALA A 350 12.51 -9.41 14.39
CA ALA A 350 12.78 -10.10 15.65
C ALA A 350 14.18 -10.73 15.61
N ALA A 351 14.91 -10.60 16.71
CA ALA A 351 16.20 -11.24 16.89
C ALA A 351 16.25 -11.98 18.23
N THR A 352 16.87 -13.16 18.24
CA THR A 352 16.92 -14.01 19.44
C THR A 352 18.36 -14.20 19.93
N SER A 353 18.52 -14.19 21.26
CA SER A 353 19.74 -14.62 21.94
C SER A 353 19.41 -15.77 22.90
N GLN A 354 20.39 -16.23 23.70
CA GLN A 354 20.17 -17.29 24.69
C GLN A 354 19.09 -16.96 25.69
N THR A 355 19.01 -15.70 26.13
CA THR A 355 18.18 -15.28 27.26
C THR A 355 17.19 -14.17 26.92
N CYS A 356 17.19 -13.67 25.68
CA CYS A 356 16.42 -12.50 25.31
C CYS A 356 15.93 -12.60 23.85
N ILE A 357 14.73 -12.07 23.61
CA ILE A 357 14.18 -11.84 22.30
C ILE A 357 13.95 -10.34 22.14
N ALA A 358 14.47 -9.77 21.07
CA ALA A 358 14.27 -8.37 20.72
C ALA A 358 13.20 -8.28 19.61
N PHE A 359 12.11 -7.55 19.85
CA PHE A 359 11.08 -7.23 18.86
C PHE A 359 11.17 -5.76 18.49
N LEU A 360 11.16 -5.45 17.20
CA LEU A 360 11.12 -4.08 16.70
C LEU A 360 9.68 -3.72 16.33
N VAL A 361 9.12 -2.74 17.01
CA VAL A 361 7.70 -2.32 16.88
C VAL A 361 7.59 -0.81 16.72
N ASP A 362 6.41 -0.32 16.32
CA ASP A 362 6.14 1.13 16.32
C ASP A 362 6.25 1.72 17.73
N SER A 363 6.88 2.89 17.87
CA SER A 363 7.02 3.57 19.16
C SER A 363 5.66 3.86 19.81
N SER A 364 4.64 4.14 19.01
CA SER A 364 3.25 4.36 19.49
C SER A 364 2.63 3.10 20.08
N ALA A 365 3.07 1.92 19.66
CA ALA A 365 2.55 0.63 20.16
C ALA A 365 3.23 0.15 21.44
N VAL A 366 4.33 0.77 21.89
CA VAL A 366 5.13 0.31 23.04
C VAL A 366 4.30 0.12 24.31
N GLY A 367 3.42 1.09 24.65
CA GLY A 367 2.58 1.01 25.83
C GLY A 367 1.62 -0.18 25.78
N HIS A 368 1.00 -0.39 24.62
CA HIS A 368 0.10 -1.52 24.39
C HIS A 368 0.86 -2.85 24.38
N ALA A 369 2.01 -2.90 23.69
CA ALA A 369 2.88 -4.08 23.67
C ALA A 369 3.35 -4.51 25.07
N LYS A 370 3.77 -3.56 25.91
CA LYS A 370 4.12 -3.87 27.31
C LYS A 370 2.94 -4.45 28.09
N ASN A 371 1.73 -3.93 27.90
CA ASN A 371 0.55 -4.41 28.61
C ASN A 371 0.18 -5.84 28.19
N VAL A 372 0.26 -6.17 26.91
CA VAL A 372 -0.08 -7.54 26.45
C VAL A 372 1.04 -8.53 26.79
N LEU A 373 2.31 -8.15 26.64
CA LEU A 373 3.44 -8.97 27.05
C LEU A 373 3.50 -9.19 28.58
N GLY A 374 3.04 -8.21 29.37
CA GLY A 374 2.93 -8.36 30.82
C GLY A 374 1.92 -9.40 31.30
N ARG A 375 1.13 -9.97 30.38
CA ARG A 375 0.20 -11.10 30.66
C ARG A 375 0.84 -12.47 30.38
N VAL A 376 2.01 -12.50 29.76
CA VAL A 376 2.79 -13.73 29.58
C VAL A 376 3.23 -14.22 30.97
N PRO A 377 3.13 -15.55 31.26
CA PRO A 377 3.41 -16.08 32.57
C PRO A 377 4.84 -15.75 33.06
N SER A 378 4.96 -15.47 34.37
CA SER A 378 6.26 -15.03 34.97
C SER A 378 7.31 -16.16 35.06
N ASP A 379 6.92 -17.39 34.88
CA ASP A 379 7.83 -18.53 34.70
C ASP A 379 8.43 -18.59 33.30
N VAL A 380 7.85 -17.86 32.35
CA VAL A 380 8.32 -17.73 30.96
C VAL A 380 9.04 -16.40 30.74
N LEU A 381 8.44 -15.28 31.18
CA LEU A 381 8.94 -13.91 30.98
C LEU A 381 9.39 -13.30 32.31
N ASP A 382 10.67 -12.91 32.40
CA ASP A 382 11.26 -12.25 33.56
C ASP A 382 10.99 -10.73 33.52
N ARG A 383 11.45 -10.06 32.47
CA ARG A 383 11.35 -8.61 32.37
C ARG A 383 11.33 -8.13 30.91
N ILE A 384 10.87 -6.88 30.73
CA ILE A 384 10.83 -6.19 29.45
C ILE A 384 11.65 -4.90 29.56
N GLU A 385 12.64 -4.75 28.69
CA GLU A 385 13.40 -3.51 28.52
C GLU A 385 12.99 -2.85 27.20
N VAL A 386 12.89 -1.51 27.19
CA VAL A 386 12.55 -0.73 26.00
C VAL A 386 13.73 0.13 25.61
N LEU A 387 14.19 -0.04 24.38
CA LEU A 387 15.15 0.87 23.75
C LEU A 387 14.36 1.76 22.77
N PRO A 388 14.08 3.02 23.13
CA PRO A 388 13.33 3.95 22.30
C PRO A 388 14.21 4.50 21.16
N HIS A 389 13.60 5.28 20.27
CA HIS A 389 14.29 6.05 19.21
C HIS A 389 15.09 5.19 18.23
N ALA A 390 14.57 4.03 17.85
CA ALA A 390 15.13 3.21 16.80
C ALA A 390 14.56 3.62 15.43
N SER A 391 15.39 3.50 14.39
CA SER A 391 14.96 3.53 12.99
C SER A 391 15.56 2.34 12.27
N LEU A 392 14.77 1.70 11.42
CA LEU A 392 15.20 0.58 10.60
C LEU A 392 15.59 1.09 9.22
N ILE A 393 16.72 0.65 8.72
CA ILE A 393 17.18 0.85 7.34
C ILE A 393 17.13 -0.49 6.64
N CYS A 394 16.54 -0.50 5.43
CA CYS A 394 16.47 -1.65 4.55
C CYS A 394 17.16 -1.33 3.24
N PHE A 395 18.08 -2.15 2.79
CA PHE A 395 18.63 -2.09 1.44
C PHE A 395 18.22 -3.33 0.66
N VAL A 396 17.79 -3.06 -0.57
CA VAL A 396 17.11 -4.04 -1.42
C VAL A 396 17.81 -4.18 -2.76
N GLY A 397 17.91 -5.41 -3.24
CA GLY A 397 18.40 -5.76 -4.56
C GLY A 397 18.33 -7.27 -4.80
N GLU A 398 18.05 -7.66 -6.03
CA GLU A 398 17.98 -9.07 -6.40
C GLU A 398 19.35 -9.76 -6.31
N GLY A 399 19.39 -10.92 -5.70
CA GLY A 399 20.62 -11.70 -5.55
C GLY A 399 21.52 -11.30 -4.36
N LEU A 400 21.10 -10.36 -3.52
CA LEU A 400 21.88 -9.93 -2.33
C LEU A 400 22.24 -11.10 -1.43
N GLY A 401 21.35 -12.08 -1.26
CA GLY A 401 21.59 -13.26 -0.44
C GLY A 401 22.75 -14.15 -0.92
N TYR A 402 23.18 -14.00 -2.17
CA TYR A 402 24.29 -14.74 -2.76
C TYR A 402 25.53 -13.88 -3.02
N ALA A 403 25.40 -12.55 -2.92
CA ALA A 403 26.47 -11.62 -3.22
C ALA A 403 27.46 -11.52 -2.06
N HIS A 404 28.74 -11.66 -2.37
CA HIS A 404 29.80 -11.57 -1.35
C HIS A 404 30.14 -10.13 -1.02
N GLY A 405 30.34 -9.85 0.28
CA GLY A 405 30.89 -8.59 0.76
C GLY A 405 29.92 -7.41 0.83
N ILE A 406 28.63 -7.55 0.45
CA ILE A 406 27.65 -6.46 0.50
C ILE A 406 27.49 -5.94 1.94
N ALA A 407 27.27 -6.83 2.91
CA ALA A 407 27.15 -6.44 4.32
C ALA A 407 28.41 -5.72 4.83
N ALA A 408 29.59 -6.19 4.46
CA ALA A 408 30.84 -5.54 4.85
C ALA A 408 30.96 -4.11 4.29
N ARG A 409 30.55 -3.89 3.06
CA ARG A 409 30.53 -2.55 2.44
C ARG A 409 29.54 -1.63 3.15
N VAL A 410 28.32 -2.10 3.41
CA VAL A 410 27.27 -1.33 4.11
C VAL A 410 27.75 -0.93 5.50
N PHE A 411 28.20 -1.88 6.33
CA PHE A 411 28.56 -1.59 7.70
C PHE A 411 29.84 -0.77 7.81
N ARG A 412 30.81 -0.93 6.89
CA ARG A 412 31.96 -0.02 6.79
C ARG A 412 31.52 1.42 6.51
N ALA A 413 30.67 1.63 5.49
CA ALA A 413 30.20 2.98 5.14
C ALA A 413 29.46 3.66 6.30
N VAL A 414 28.67 2.89 7.06
CA VAL A 414 27.94 3.35 8.24
C VAL A 414 28.91 3.66 9.40
N ALA A 415 29.86 2.77 9.67
CA ALA A 415 30.87 2.94 10.74
C ALA A 415 31.77 4.14 10.50
N GLU A 416 32.14 4.46 9.25
CA GLU A 416 32.92 5.65 8.88
C GLU A 416 32.20 6.97 9.22
N LYS A 417 30.87 6.93 9.45
CA LYS A 417 30.09 8.08 9.95
C LYS A 417 29.93 8.09 11.47
N GLY A 418 30.58 7.18 12.19
CA GLY A 418 30.48 7.07 13.64
C GLY A 418 29.11 6.52 14.10
N VAL A 419 28.35 5.91 13.21
CA VAL A 419 26.99 5.39 13.50
C VAL A 419 27.09 3.97 14.04
N ASN A 420 26.44 3.71 15.18
CA ASN A 420 26.34 2.39 15.77
C ASN A 420 25.13 1.61 15.25
N VAL A 421 25.35 0.36 14.86
CA VAL A 421 24.31 -0.57 14.43
C VAL A 421 23.86 -1.41 15.62
N GLN A 422 22.54 -1.47 15.88
CA GLN A 422 22.00 -2.10 17.08
C GLN A 422 21.43 -3.49 16.83
N LEU A 423 20.68 -3.67 15.73
CA LEU A 423 20.07 -4.94 15.34
C LEU A 423 20.31 -5.15 13.85
N ILE A 424 20.63 -6.37 13.45
CA ILE A 424 20.86 -6.75 12.05
C ILE A 424 19.97 -7.95 11.75
N SER A 425 19.23 -7.89 10.64
CA SER A 425 18.50 -9.03 10.08
C SER A 425 18.93 -9.27 8.64
N ALA A 426 19.49 -10.43 8.42
CA ALA A 426 19.96 -10.90 7.12
C ALA A 426 19.60 -12.38 6.96
N GLY A 427 19.29 -12.81 5.72
CA GLY A 427 18.98 -14.20 5.39
C GLY A 427 17.51 -14.61 5.57
N ALA A 428 16.64 -13.79 6.14
CA ALA A 428 15.20 -14.00 6.12
C ALA A 428 14.62 -13.70 4.73
N SER A 429 15.16 -12.69 4.06
CA SER A 429 14.87 -12.36 2.67
C SER A 429 16.12 -12.56 1.81
N MET A 430 15.95 -13.02 0.57
CA MET A 430 17.04 -13.16 -0.39
C MET A 430 17.35 -11.88 -1.15
N VAL A 431 16.44 -10.90 -1.05
CA VAL A 431 16.52 -9.62 -1.78
C VAL A 431 16.65 -8.41 -0.86
N ALA A 432 16.58 -8.59 0.47
CA ALA A 432 16.62 -7.49 1.43
C ALA A 432 17.46 -7.81 2.67
N TYR A 433 18.21 -6.82 3.13
CA TYR A 433 18.86 -6.84 4.43
C TYR A 433 18.41 -5.62 5.21
N THR A 434 18.24 -5.78 6.53
CA THR A 434 17.81 -4.70 7.41
C THR A 434 18.75 -4.55 8.60
N PHE A 435 18.89 -3.33 9.06
CA PHE A 435 19.57 -3.03 10.31
C PHE A 435 18.95 -1.80 10.99
N THR A 436 19.12 -1.68 12.30
CA THR A 436 18.61 -0.53 13.04
C THR A 436 19.74 0.35 13.54
N VAL A 437 19.44 1.66 13.58
CA VAL A 437 20.28 2.71 14.15
C VAL A 437 19.45 3.58 15.09
N GLU A 438 20.07 4.41 15.90
CA GLU A 438 19.35 5.48 16.59
C GLU A 438 18.73 6.45 15.55
N THR A 439 17.54 6.96 15.83
CA THR A 439 16.80 7.83 14.88
C THR A 439 17.60 9.09 14.48
N LYS A 440 18.45 9.63 15.36
CA LYS A 440 19.34 10.75 15.04
C LYS A 440 20.38 10.43 13.95
N ASP A 441 20.77 9.16 13.85
CA ASP A 441 21.79 8.66 12.93
C ASP A 441 21.25 8.14 11.61
N LEU A 442 19.91 8.14 11.44
CA LEU A 442 19.26 7.58 10.27
C LEU A 442 19.72 8.24 8.96
N GLU A 443 19.65 9.57 8.89
CA GLU A 443 19.98 10.29 7.64
C GLU A 443 21.45 10.15 7.25
N PRO A 444 22.42 10.32 8.19
CA PRO A 444 23.83 10.04 7.90
C PRO A 444 24.08 8.63 7.39
N ALA A 445 23.41 7.62 7.98
CA ALA A 445 23.55 6.22 7.58
C ALA A 445 22.98 5.97 6.18
N VAL A 446 21.75 6.45 5.89
CA VAL A 446 21.12 6.31 4.56
C VAL A 446 21.98 6.95 3.47
N ARG A 447 22.48 8.18 3.71
CA ARG A 447 23.38 8.88 2.77
C ARG A 447 24.69 8.14 2.55
N ALA A 448 25.26 7.56 3.62
CA ALA A 448 26.51 6.80 3.52
C ALA A 448 26.35 5.55 2.69
N VAL A 449 25.29 4.76 2.95
CA VAL A 449 25.00 3.54 2.19
C VAL A 449 24.68 3.89 0.73
N HIS A 450 23.87 4.91 0.47
CA HIS A 450 23.55 5.31 -0.90
C HIS A 450 24.80 5.74 -1.68
N ARG A 451 25.69 6.52 -1.05
CA ARG A 451 26.96 6.94 -1.67
C ARG A 451 27.86 5.73 -1.97
N GLU A 452 27.94 4.75 -1.08
CA GLU A 452 28.77 3.54 -1.28
C GLU A 452 28.39 2.77 -2.54
N PHE A 453 27.10 2.66 -2.83
CA PHE A 453 26.63 1.87 -3.98
C PHE A 453 26.40 2.68 -5.26
N PHE A 454 26.15 3.98 -5.15
CA PHE A 454 25.75 4.81 -6.29
C PHE A 454 26.69 5.99 -6.59
N ALA A 455 27.88 6.07 -5.95
CA ALA A 455 28.83 7.18 -6.16
C ALA A 455 29.20 7.38 -7.64
N HIS A 456 29.28 6.31 -8.42
CA HIS A 456 29.56 6.38 -9.87
C HIS A 456 28.53 7.16 -10.65
N ARG A 457 27.29 7.28 -10.16
CA ARG A 457 26.21 8.07 -10.79
C ARG A 457 26.26 9.55 -10.40
N TYR A 458 26.86 9.92 -9.28
CA TYR A 458 26.99 11.33 -8.85
C TYR A 458 27.83 12.16 -9.83
N GLY A 459 28.86 11.57 -10.43
CA GLY A 459 29.69 12.23 -11.44
C GLY A 459 28.98 12.49 -12.77
N ALA A 460 28.02 11.62 -13.16
CA ALA A 460 27.27 11.75 -14.40
C ALA A 460 26.24 12.90 -14.35
N VAL A 461 25.63 13.15 -13.20
CA VAL A 461 24.67 14.25 -12.99
C VAL A 461 25.38 15.61 -13.03
N ALA A 462 26.57 15.71 -12.48
CA ALA A 462 27.37 16.95 -12.49
C ALA A 462 27.89 17.32 -13.89
N SER A 463 28.01 16.36 -14.82
CA SER A 463 28.53 16.57 -16.18
C SER A 463 27.45 16.76 -17.26
N GLY A 464 26.16 16.81 -16.90
CA GLY A 464 25.06 17.13 -17.83
C GLY A 464 24.80 16.11 -18.93
N HIS A 465 25.35 14.90 -18.85
CA HIS A 465 25.15 13.83 -19.83
C HIS A 465 24.39 12.66 -19.22
N ALA A 466 23.06 12.76 -19.21
CA ALA A 466 22.20 11.59 -19.07
C ALA A 466 22.24 10.80 -20.40
N SER A 467 23.22 9.93 -20.57
CA SER A 467 23.23 9.00 -21.71
C SER A 467 22.27 7.84 -21.39
N VAL A 468 21.16 7.80 -22.11
CA VAL A 468 20.38 6.58 -22.32
C VAL A 468 21.33 5.58 -22.99
N ALA A 469 21.67 4.50 -22.28
CA ALA A 469 22.48 3.43 -22.84
C ALA A 469 21.68 2.73 -23.96
N PRO A 470 22.25 2.53 -25.15
CA PRO A 470 21.55 1.79 -26.19
C PRO A 470 21.52 0.30 -25.85
N HIS A 471 20.35 -0.30 -25.99
CA HIS A 471 20.19 -1.75 -26.04
C HIS A 471 21.02 -2.29 -27.21
N SER A 472 22.08 -3.04 -26.93
CA SER A 472 22.71 -3.88 -27.95
C SER A 472 21.88 -5.16 -28.10
N ALA A 473 21.20 -5.24 -29.24
CA ALA A 473 20.68 -6.49 -29.75
C ALA A 473 21.87 -7.36 -30.21
N THR A 474 22.00 -8.55 -29.69
CA THR A 474 22.40 -9.80 -30.37
C THR A 474 21.89 -10.98 -29.56
#